data_7b1b29e875fe1bfb92a88fbbf396da11
#
_entry.id   7b1b29e875fe1bfb92a88fbbf396da11
#
_cell.length_a   1.000
_cell.length_b   1.000
_cell.length_c   1.000
_cell.angle_alpha   90.00
_cell.angle_beta   90.00
_cell.angle_gamma   90.00
#
_symmetry.space_group_name_H-M   'P 1'
#
loop_
_entity.id
_entity.type
_entity.pdbx_description
1 polymer ?
#
loop_
_entity_poly.entity_id
_entity_poly.type
_entity_poly.pdbx_seq_one_letter_code
_entity_poly.pdbx_strand_id
1 'polypeptide(L)'
;MRKTGIFAAGLSGLLAFAATAAVAQPGARPVRYGLNGPELDGCTPYSEIRGLNPRGDNFVSVRAAPTTAGRELDRLGPGRKVWICEEVGGWAGIVYGPRASTGCNVESPIPRVRAYRGPCRSGWVSSRYVTPIAG
;
A
#
# COMPACT_ATOMS: atom_id res chain seq x y z
N MET A 1 8.43 69.10 -42.80
CA MET A 1 8.77 67.70 -42.43
C MET A 1 7.98 67.30 -41.21
N ARG A 2 6.98 66.45 -41.38
CA ARG A 2 6.19 65.92 -40.26
C ARG A 2 6.58 64.47 -40.01
N LYS A 3 7.09 64.18 -38.80
CA LYS A 3 7.37 62.84 -38.36
C LYS A 3 6.11 62.24 -37.74
N THR A 4 5.57 61.25 -38.39
CA THR A 4 4.45 60.44 -37.87
C THR A 4 5.02 59.39 -36.95
N GLY A 5 4.76 59.51 -35.65
CA GLY A 5 5.09 58.45 -34.66
C GLY A 5 4.04 57.35 -34.69
N ILE A 6 4.47 56.14 -34.95
CA ILE A 6 3.65 54.94 -34.85
C ILE A 6 3.72 54.47 -33.41
N PHE A 7 2.61 54.56 -32.69
CA PHE A 7 2.46 53.92 -31.37
C PHE A 7 2.10 52.41 -31.57
N ALA A 8 3.03 51.55 -31.28
CA ALA A 8 2.79 50.12 -31.18
C ALA A 8 2.12 49.85 -29.82
N ALA A 9 0.85 49.52 -29.80
CA ALA A 9 0.18 49.03 -28.62
C ALA A 9 0.57 47.57 -28.39
N GLY A 10 1.45 47.33 -27.39
CA GLY A 10 1.77 46.00 -26.95
C GLY A 10 0.63 45.37 -26.16
N LEU A 11 -0.03 44.35 -26.72
CA LEU A 11 -0.95 43.52 -25.95
C LEU A 11 -0.11 42.62 -25.03
N SER A 12 -0.02 42.98 -23.77
CA SER A 12 0.53 42.08 -22.74
C SER A 12 -0.58 41.04 -22.40
N GLY A 13 -0.48 39.87 -23.00
CA GLY A 13 -1.31 38.75 -22.64
C GLY A 13 -0.86 38.21 -21.27
N LEU A 14 -1.72 38.38 -20.26
CA LEU A 14 -1.58 37.70 -18.97
C LEU A 14 -1.91 36.22 -19.18
N LEU A 15 -0.89 35.37 -19.22
CA LEU A 15 -1.04 33.92 -19.11
C LEU A 15 -1.39 33.60 -17.66
N ALA A 16 -2.69 33.36 -17.39
CA ALA A 16 -3.14 32.83 -16.12
C ALA A 16 -2.74 31.37 -16.05
N PHE A 17 -1.70 31.04 -15.28
CA PHE A 17 -1.38 29.67 -14.91
C PHE A 17 -2.42 29.21 -13.89
N ALA A 18 -3.33 28.32 -14.29
CA ALA A 18 -4.20 27.62 -13.35
C ALA A 18 -3.31 26.67 -12.52
N ALA A 19 -3.10 26.99 -11.26
CA ALA A 19 -2.44 26.10 -10.31
C ALA A 19 -3.39 24.96 -10.03
N THR A 20 -3.13 23.77 -10.58
CA THR A 20 -3.81 22.55 -10.19
C THR A 20 -3.30 22.15 -8.82
N ALA A 21 -4.19 22.19 -7.80
CA ALA A 21 -3.85 21.68 -6.47
C ALA A 21 -3.61 20.17 -6.58
N ALA A 22 -2.36 19.73 -6.38
CA ALA A 22 -2.05 18.31 -6.28
C ALA A 22 -2.64 17.77 -4.98
N VAL A 23 -3.51 16.72 -5.08
CA VAL A 23 -3.99 15.99 -3.91
C VAL A 23 -2.80 15.20 -3.35
N ALA A 24 -2.39 15.51 -2.11
CA ALA A 24 -1.34 14.77 -1.44
C ALA A 24 -1.79 13.33 -1.20
N GLN A 25 -0.99 12.36 -1.62
CA GLN A 25 -1.22 10.95 -1.30
C GLN A 25 -0.94 10.71 0.18
N PRO A 26 -1.70 9.81 0.85
CA PRO A 26 -1.40 9.41 2.22
C PRO A 26 0.03 8.91 2.34
N GLY A 27 0.72 9.31 3.39
CA GLY A 27 2.04 8.79 3.72
C GLY A 27 2.01 7.27 3.93
N ALA A 28 3.15 6.62 3.74
CA ALA A 28 3.30 5.20 4.02
C ALA A 28 3.06 4.93 5.51
N ARG A 29 2.32 3.85 5.80
CA ARG A 29 2.17 3.30 7.14
C ARG A 29 2.80 1.91 7.14
N PRO A 30 3.97 1.73 7.76
CA PRO A 30 4.60 0.42 7.86
C PRO A 30 3.70 -0.58 8.60
N VAL A 31 3.69 -1.83 8.12
CA VAL A 31 3.02 -2.92 8.82
C VAL A 31 3.79 -3.23 10.09
N ARG A 32 3.08 -3.34 11.20
CA ARG A 32 3.67 -3.72 12.50
C ARG A 32 3.42 -5.19 12.76
N TYR A 33 4.29 -5.83 13.53
CA TYR A 33 4.15 -7.21 13.95
C TYR A 33 4.44 -7.38 15.45
N GLY A 34 4.05 -8.51 16.01
CA GLY A 34 4.11 -8.75 17.45
C GLY A 34 2.90 -8.24 18.23
N LEU A 35 1.82 -7.87 17.55
CA LEU A 35 0.61 -7.31 18.16
C LEU A 35 -0.20 -8.31 18.97
N ASN A 36 0.03 -9.61 18.78
CA ASN A 36 -0.68 -10.68 19.49
C ASN A 36 -0.03 -11.02 20.84
N GLY A 37 0.98 -10.27 21.25
CA GLY A 37 1.70 -10.46 22.49
C GLY A 37 3.00 -11.24 22.31
N PRO A 38 3.88 -11.22 23.35
CA PRO A 38 5.20 -11.80 23.29
C PRO A 38 5.24 -13.33 23.32
N GLU A 39 4.10 -13.97 23.56
CA GLU A 39 3.98 -15.44 23.63
C GLU A 39 3.53 -16.06 22.29
N LEU A 40 3.06 -15.26 21.35
CA LEU A 40 2.61 -15.70 20.06
C LEU A 40 3.56 -15.24 18.94
N ASP A 41 3.48 -15.92 17.82
CA ASP A 41 4.25 -15.56 16.63
C ASP A 41 4.05 -14.09 16.25
N GLY A 42 5.07 -13.49 15.68
CA GLY A 42 5.05 -12.08 15.29
C GLY A 42 3.91 -11.72 14.34
N CYS A 43 3.55 -12.67 13.46
CA CYS A 43 2.37 -12.60 12.60
C CYS A 43 1.61 -13.92 12.62
N THR A 44 0.31 -13.84 12.72
CA THR A 44 -0.64 -14.97 12.63
C THR A 44 -2.03 -14.40 12.31
N PRO A 45 -2.88 -15.08 11.55
CA PRO A 45 -2.70 -16.40 10.97
C PRO A 45 -1.92 -16.40 9.63
N TYR A 46 -1.46 -17.58 9.23
CA TYR A 46 -1.03 -17.84 7.86
C TYR A 46 -2.25 -17.91 6.96
N SER A 47 -2.22 -17.25 5.84
CA SER A 47 -3.41 -16.94 5.06
C SER A 47 -3.16 -17.04 3.57
N GLU A 48 -4.22 -16.96 2.80
CA GLU A 48 -4.19 -17.06 1.36
C GLU A 48 -5.08 -16.01 0.71
N ILE A 49 -4.64 -15.46 -0.41
CA ILE A 49 -5.46 -14.56 -1.23
C ILE A 49 -6.54 -15.35 -1.93
N ARG A 50 -7.81 -15.01 -1.66
CA ARG A 50 -9.02 -15.63 -2.21
C ARG A 50 -10.10 -14.60 -2.49
N GLY A 51 -11.15 -15.05 -3.19
CA GLY A 51 -12.34 -14.23 -3.44
C GLY A 51 -12.19 -13.21 -4.55
N LEU A 52 -11.12 -13.29 -5.34
CA LEU A 52 -10.93 -12.47 -6.51
C LEU A 52 -11.84 -12.89 -7.66
N ASN A 53 -12.23 -11.95 -8.51
CA ASN A 53 -13.04 -12.23 -9.68
C ASN A 53 -12.13 -12.64 -10.86
N PRO A 54 -12.17 -13.92 -11.31
CA PRO A 54 -11.33 -14.37 -12.42
C PRO A 54 -11.70 -13.72 -13.78
N ARG A 55 -12.89 -13.10 -13.87
CA ARG A 55 -13.34 -12.36 -15.07
C ARG A 55 -13.06 -10.86 -15.00
N GLY A 56 -12.57 -10.37 -13.87
CA GLY A 56 -12.20 -8.98 -13.63
C GLY A 56 -10.73 -8.86 -13.30
N ASP A 57 -10.42 -7.93 -12.42
CA ASP A 57 -9.09 -7.80 -11.86
C ASP A 57 -8.79 -8.99 -10.95
N ASN A 58 -8.11 -9.98 -11.48
CA ASN A 58 -7.78 -11.21 -10.76
C ASN A 58 -6.54 -11.04 -9.87
N PHE A 59 -6.47 -9.94 -9.18
CA PHE A 59 -5.43 -9.61 -8.20
C PHE A 59 -5.97 -8.69 -7.11
N VAL A 60 -5.29 -8.64 -5.99
CA VAL A 60 -5.46 -7.61 -4.97
C VAL A 60 -4.23 -6.70 -4.95
N SER A 61 -4.46 -5.39 -4.85
CA SER A 61 -3.38 -4.42 -4.70
C SER A 61 -2.81 -4.46 -3.29
N VAL A 62 -1.49 -4.52 -3.18
CA VAL A 62 -0.77 -4.27 -1.94
C VAL A 62 -0.42 -2.79 -1.89
N ARG A 63 -0.83 -2.10 -0.84
CA ARG A 63 -0.69 -0.65 -0.73
C ARG A 63 0.25 -0.26 0.40
N ALA A 64 0.83 0.93 0.28
CA ALA A 64 1.74 1.49 1.29
C ALA A 64 1.01 1.94 2.57
N ALA A 65 -0.31 2.10 2.53
CA ALA A 65 -1.14 2.51 3.64
C ALA A 65 -2.50 1.79 3.58
N PRO A 66 -3.22 1.64 4.71
CA PRO A 66 -4.51 0.94 4.77
C PRO A 66 -5.65 1.83 4.24
N THR A 67 -5.58 2.17 2.98
CA THR A 67 -6.56 3.00 2.26
C THR A 67 -6.45 2.79 0.76
N THR A 68 -7.55 2.92 0.04
CA THR A 68 -7.57 2.86 -1.42
C THR A 68 -6.76 3.98 -2.08
N ALA A 69 -6.52 5.09 -1.38
CA ALA A 69 -5.65 6.18 -1.83
C ALA A 69 -4.16 5.91 -1.60
N GLY A 70 -3.81 4.86 -0.85
CA GLY A 70 -2.42 4.46 -0.63
C GLY A 70 -1.74 4.03 -1.94
N ARG A 71 -0.46 4.36 -2.08
CA ARG A 71 0.33 3.98 -3.26
C ARG A 71 0.36 2.45 -3.41
N GLU A 72 0.09 1.96 -4.61
CA GLU A 72 0.22 0.53 -4.92
C GLU A 72 1.69 0.14 -4.96
N LEU A 73 2.05 -0.87 -4.18
CA LEU A 73 3.40 -1.41 -4.09
C LEU A 73 3.57 -2.69 -4.92
N ASP A 74 2.51 -3.49 -4.99
CA ASP A 74 2.53 -4.81 -5.62
C ASP A 74 1.11 -5.27 -5.92
N ARG A 75 0.98 -6.38 -6.63
CA ARG A 75 -0.27 -7.07 -6.94
C ARG A 75 -0.12 -8.55 -6.65
N LEU A 76 -1.06 -9.11 -5.89
CA LEU A 76 -1.07 -10.53 -5.55
C LEU A 76 -2.25 -11.23 -6.19
N GLY A 77 -1.97 -12.31 -6.90
CA GLY A 77 -2.99 -13.17 -7.51
C GLY A 77 -3.60 -14.19 -6.54
N PRO A 78 -4.61 -14.93 -6.99
CA PRO A 78 -5.26 -15.96 -6.18
C PRO A 78 -4.26 -17.04 -5.74
N GLY A 79 -4.43 -17.52 -4.52
CA GLY A 79 -3.60 -18.58 -3.96
C GLY A 79 -2.27 -18.11 -3.36
N ARG A 80 -1.91 -16.83 -3.47
CA ARG A 80 -0.69 -16.32 -2.84
C ARG A 80 -0.79 -16.44 -1.32
N LYS A 81 0.27 -16.96 -0.73
CA LYS A 81 0.38 -17.12 0.73
C LYS A 81 0.91 -15.84 1.35
N VAL A 82 0.31 -15.46 2.47
CA VAL A 82 0.66 -14.25 3.22
C VAL A 82 0.52 -14.49 4.71
N TRP A 83 1.26 -13.75 5.51
CA TRP A 83 1.05 -13.65 6.96
C TRP A 83 0.24 -12.41 7.28
N ILE A 84 -0.81 -12.53 8.08
CA ILE A 84 -1.49 -11.36 8.65
C ILE A 84 -0.74 -10.95 9.91
N CYS A 85 -0.30 -9.71 9.95
CA CYS A 85 0.44 -9.15 11.08
C CYS A 85 -0.37 -8.11 11.86
N GLU A 86 -1.22 -7.38 11.17
CA GLU A 86 -2.02 -6.28 11.72
C GLU A 86 -3.34 -6.16 10.97
N GLU A 87 -4.41 -5.80 11.66
CA GLU A 87 -5.70 -5.50 11.04
C GLU A 87 -6.19 -4.12 11.47
N VAL A 88 -6.62 -3.32 10.50
CA VAL A 88 -7.10 -1.95 10.72
C VAL A 88 -8.24 -1.67 9.76
N GLY A 89 -9.45 -1.49 10.28
CA GLY A 89 -10.58 -0.95 9.52
C GLY A 89 -10.84 -1.63 8.17
N GLY A 90 -10.86 -2.97 8.11
CA GLY A 90 -11.08 -3.70 6.86
C GLY A 90 -9.82 -3.88 6.00
N TRP A 91 -8.66 -3.51 6.52
CA TRP A 91 -7.36 -3.71 5.90
C TRP A 91 -6.51 -4.69 6.70
N ALA A 92 -5.86 -5.60 6.00
CA ALA A 92 -4.87 -6.50 6.57
C ALA A 92 -3.45 -6.01 6.22
N GLY A 93 -2.66 -5.77 7.25
CA GLY A 93 -1.22 -5.57 7.12
C GLY A 93 -0.55 -6.94 6.99
N ILE A 94 0.04 -7.20 5.83
CA ILE A 94 0.58 -8.50 5.48
C ILE A 94 2.08 -8.46 5.30
N VAL A 95 2.70 -9.63 5.56
CA VAL A 95 4.08 -9.94 5.22
C VAL A 95 4.07 -11.16 4.30
N TYR A 96 4.82 -11.12 3.23
CA TYR A 96 4.83 -12.19 2.23
C TYR A 96 6.16 -12.28 1.50
N GLY A 97 6.55 -13.49 1.21
CA GLY A 97 7.69 -13.80 0.35
C GLY A 97 7.30 -13.92 -1.12
N PRO A 98 8.26 -14.23 -2.00
CA PRO A 98 8.02 -14.30 -3.44
C PRO A 98 7.07 -15.44 -3.84
N ARG A 99 6.93 -16.48 -3.02
CA ARG A 99 6.07 -17.64 -3.29
C ARG A 99 5.30 -18.11 -2.06
N ALA A 100 5.96 -18.81 -1.14
CA ALA A 100 5.33 -19.48 0.00
C ALA A 100 5.35 -18.67 1.31
N SER A 101 5.91 -17.48 1.30
CA SER A 101 6.03 -16.61 2.50
C SER A 101 6.74 -17.27 3.69
N THR A 102 7.62 -18.21 3.42
CA THR A 102 8.52 -18.80 4.41
C THR A 102 9.80 -17.99 4.55
N GLY A 103 10.43 -18.06 5.73
CA GLY A 103 11.67 -17.32 5.97
C GLY A 103 11.51 -15.82 6.13
N CYS A 104 10.30 -15.38 6.47
CA CYS A 104 10.00 -13.95 6.67
C CYS A 104 10.36 -13.45 8.09
N ASN A 105 10.80 -14.33 8.98
CA ASN A 105 11.12 -14.01 10.38
C ASN A 105 9.93 -13.51 11.20
N VAL A 106 8.73 -14.02 10.90
CA VAL A 106 7.49 -13.69 11.60
C VAL A 106 6.85 -14.89 12.31
N GLU A 107 7.43 -16.08 12.14
CA GLU A 107 6.94 -17.37 12.66
C GLU A 107 7.49 -17.67 14.05
N SER A 108 7.87 -16.65 14.79
CA SER A 108 8.38 -16.75 16.17
C SER A 108 7.93 -15.54 16.95
N PRO A 109 7.77 -15.67 18.27
CA PRO A 109 7.47 -14.54 19.13
C PRO A 109 8.57 -13.47 19.07
N ILE A 110 8.14 -12.22 19.21
CA ILE A 110 9.05 -11.09 19.39
C ILE A 110 8.69 -10.34 20.67
N PRO A 111 9.68 -9.79 21.39
CA PRO A 111 9.45 -9.20 22.71
C PRO A 111 8.67 -7.90 22.67
N ARG A 112 8.66 -7.18 21.56
CA ARG A 112 8.02 -5.87 21.41
C ARG A 112 7.41 -5.68 20.04
N VAL A 113 6.28 -5.00 19.98
CA VAL A 113 5.67 -4.55 18.72
C VAL A 113 6.61 -3.59 18.01
N ARG A 114 6.80 -3.79 16.73
CA ARG A 114 7.62 -2.92 15.88
C ARG A 114 7.21 -3.00 14.41
N ALA A 115 7.62 -2.02 13.62
CA ALA A 115 7.47 -2.06 12.18
C ALA A 115 8.27 -3.24 11.59
N TYR A 116 7.66 -3.95 10.65
CA TYR A 116 8.33 -5.05 9.96
C TYR A 116 9.44 -4.52 9.04
N ARG A 117 10.64 -5.07 9.20
CA ARG A 117 11.82 -4.74 8.40
C ARG A 117 12.61 -5.99 8.01
N GLY A 118 11.96 -7.13 8.01
CA GLY A 118 12.58 -8.40 7.67
C GLY A 118 12.84 -8.57 6.17
N PRO A 119 13.26 -9.78 5.75
CA PRO A 119 13.67 -10.06 4.38
C PRO A 119 12.51 -10.13 3.37
N CYS A 120 11.27 -10.25 3.84
CA CYS A 120 10.09 -10.32 2.98
C CYS A 120 9.52 -8.93 2.68
N ARG A 121 8.54 -8.89 1.79
CA ARG A 121 7.76 -7.68 1.49
C ARG A 121 6.64 -7.51 2.49
N SER A 122 6.16 -6.29 2.63
CA SER A 122 5.01 -5.98 3.48
C SER A 122 4.17 -4.85 2.88
N GLY A 123 2.91 -4.80 3.25
CA GLY A 123 1.99 -3.77 2.83
C GLY A 123 0.57 -4.10 3.24
N TRP A 124 -0.39 -3.35 2.73
CA TRP A 124 -1.78 -3.39 3.13
C TRP A 124 -2.65 -3.88 1.98
N VAL A 125 -3.50 -4.85 2.29
CA VAL A 125 -4.51 -5.39 1.35
C VAL A 125 -5.89 -5.33 1.99
N SER A 126 -6.94 -5.28 1.17
CA SER A 126 -8.30 -5.39 1.68
C SER A 126 -8.50 -6.75 2.35
N SER A 127 -8.94 -6.76 3.61
CA SER A 127 -9.15 -7.97 4.41
C SER A 127 -10.13 -8.96 3.78
N ARG A 128 -11.06 -8.48 2.95
CA ARG A 128 -12.05 -9.32 2.27
C ARG A 128 -11.43 -10.37 1.34
N TYR A 129 -10.19 -10.17 0.91
CA TYR A 129 -9.49 -11.09 0.01
C TYR A 129 -8.44 -11.95 0.71
N VAL A 130 -8.40 -11.93 2.03
CA VAL A 130 -7.43 -12.71 2.81
C VAL A 130 -8.17 -13.73 3.67
N THR A 131 -7.89 -15.00 3.41
CA THR A 131 -8.56 -16.11 4.12
C THR A 131 -7.53 -16.88 4.94
N PRO A 132 -7.71 -16.99 6.28
CA PRO A 132 -6.86 -17.81 7.12
C PRO A 132 -6.88 -19.29 6.70
N ILE A 133 -5.72 -19.93 6.68
CA ILE A 133 -5.55 -21.35 6.36
C ILE A 133 -4.81 -22.12 7.45
N ALA A 134 -4.07 -21.45 8.32
CA ALA A 134 -3.41 -22.04 9.48
C ALA A 134 -3.08 -20.94 10.52
N GLY A 135 -3.12 -21.29 11.79
CA GLY A 135 -2.77 -20.34 12.85
C GLY A 135 -3.14 -20.83 14.21
#